data_92d3ef17ff9d204545c676e53b52d603
#
_entry.id   92d3ef17ff9d204545c676e53b52d603
#
_cell.length_a   1.000
_cell.length_b   1.000
_cell.length_c   1.000
_cell.angle_alpha   90.00
_cell.angle_beta   90.00
_cell.angle_gamma   90.00
#
_symmetry.space_group_name_H-M   'P 1'
#
loop_
_entity.id
_entity.type
_entity.pdbx_description
1 polymer ?
#
loop_
_entity_poly.entity_id
_entity_poly.type
_entity_poly.pdbx_seq_one_letter_code
_entity_poly.pdbx_strand_id
1 'polypeptide(L)'
;MQNFPVISSILSATPVGLFLQDKYQFSVNATCKLLKTGINHSYLITDGASNFVFRLYSLNWRNQTEIREEIKLLNLLRDNNIPVSYPLKDAAGDYIQTLNAPEGNRYGVLFSSEGEKQLNFSTDLHHKIGETMARIHHVTHNLQLQRVTYTPQVLLKDSFERLKQFLPADTDEMQWMAATQKYLLDELAMADAGKLRQGVVHMDIWFDNLNITEDGEVTIFDFDFCGNGWLCLDLAYYILQLHSTEKVEAERDEKLKSFLAGYESIAKISDEEKRLLPMLGVSMYFFYLGIKCQRFDNWANVFLNATYLKRFINLLVKKYFDENVVKAINVN
;
A
#
# COMPACT_ATOMS: atom_id res chain seq x y z
N MET A 1 29.84 -14.06 -27.49
CA MET A 1 28.38 -13.77 -27.43
C MET A 1 28.18 -12.44 -26.78
N GLN A 2 27.33 -11.59 -27.32
CA GLN A 2 27.02 -10.29 -26.75
C GLN A 2 26.05 -10.51 -25.57
N ASN A 3 26.42 -10.06 -24.35
CA ASN A 3 25.52 -10.10 -23.22
C ASN A 3 24.54 -8.91 -23.32
N PHE A 4 23.24 -9.22 -23.30
CA PHE A 4 22.21 -8.20 -23.24
C PHE A 4 21.98 -7.77 -21.77
N PRO A 5 21.80 -6.47 -21.50
CA PRO A 5 21.49 -6.00 -20.15
C PRO A 5 20.11 -6.54 -19.69
N VAL A 6 20.03 -6.87 -18.40
CA VAL A 6 18.80 -7.34 -17.77
C VAL A 6 18.15 -6.17 -17.04
N ILE A 7 16.86 -5.94 -17.26
CA ILE A 7 16.08 -4.88 -16.59
C ILE A 7 15.58 -5.34 -15.23
N SER A 8 15.17 -6.60 -15.15
CA SER A 8 14.63 -7.21 -13.92
C SER A 8 14.83 -8.72 -13.95
N SER A 9 15.11 -9.31 -12.82
CA SER A 9 15.28 -10.76 -12.67
C SER A 9 14.54 -11.29 -11.45
N ILE A 10 14.04 -12.53 -11.54
CA ILE A 10 13.54 -13.28 -10.40
C ILE A 10 14.69 -14.16 -9.91
N LEU A 11 15.21 -13.88 -8.72
CA LEU A 11 16.29 -14.70 -8.15
C LEU A 11 15.74 -16.08 -7.77
N SER A 12 16.54 -17.12 -8.01
CA SER A 12 16.17 -18.48 -7.62
C SER A 12 16.02 -18.60 -6.10
N ALA A 13 14.94 -19.24 -5.65
CA ALA A 13 14.65 -19.40 -4.23
C ALA A 13 15.71 -20.21 -3.49
N THR A 14 16.32 -21.21 -4.12
CA THR A 14 17.35 -22.04 -3.48
C THR A 14 18.60 -21.25 -3.08
N PRO A 15 19.26 -20.49 -3.96
CA PRO A 15 20.39 -19.64 -3.56
C PRO A 15 20.01 -18.56 -2.56
N VAL A 16 18.80 -17.93 -2.70
CA VAL A 16 18.29 -16.97 -1.73
C VAL A 16 18.12 -17.62 -0.37
N GLY A 17 17.55 -18.82 -0.31
CA GLY A 17 17.39 -19.57 0.94
C GLY A 17 18.71 -19.89 1.62
N LEU A 18 19.71 -20.37 0.88
CA LEU A 18 21.06 -20.65 1.43
C LEU A 18 21.73 -19.37 1.95
N PHE A 19 21.60 -18.26 1.22
CA PHE A 19 22.11 -16.97 1.67
C PHE A 19 21.47 -16.53 2.99
N LEU A 20 20.12 -16.65 3.09
CA LEU A 20 19.39 -16.27 4.30
C LEU A 20 19.66 -17.22 5.46
N GLN A 21 19.84 -18.51 5.20
CA GLN A 21 20.22 -19.50 6.21
C GLN A 21 21.55 -19.12 6.88
N ASP A 22 22.56 -18.73 6.10
CA ASP A 22 23.84 -18.26 6.61
C ASP A 22 23.68 -16.95 7.40
N LYS A 23 22.98 -15.95 6.85
CA LYS A 23 22.81 -14.63 7.45
C LYS A 23 22.01 -14.63 8.75
N TYR A 24 20.92 -15.39 8.81
CA TYR A 24 19.99 -15.40 9.93
C TYR A 24 20.12 -16.64 10.83
N GLN A 25 21.11 -17.52 10.55
CA GLN A 25 21.38 -18.74 11.34
C GLN A 25 20.16 -19.69 11.38
N PHE A 26 19.40 -19.75 10.29
CA PHE A 26 18.28 -20.69 10.19
C PHE A 26 18.78 -22.15 10.19
N SER A 27 17.90 -23.06 10.60
CA SER A 27 18.21 -24.48 10.62
C SER A 27 18.54 -25.01 9.22
N VAL A 28 19.30 -26.14 9.17
CA VAL A 28 19.63 -26.82 7.90
C VAL A 28 18.36 -27.31 7.14
N ASN A 29 17.24 -27.42 7.84
CA ASN A 29 15.97 -27.85 7.28
C ASN A 29 15.07 -26.66 6.86
N ALA A 30 15.52 -25.41 7.05
CA ALA A 30 14.77 -24.26 6.61
C ALA A 30 14.53 -24.30 5.11
N THR A 31 13.33 -23.97 4.70
CA THR A 31 12.92 -23.93 3.29
C THR A 31 12.72 -22.51 2.83
N CYS A 32 12.97 -22.25 1.55
CA CYS A 32 12.72 -20.96 0.92
C CYS A 32 11.94 -21.19 -0.38
N LYS A 33 10.83 -20.47 -0.56
CA LYS A 33 10.06 -20.47 -1.81
C LYS A 33 9.68 -19.05 -2.22
N LEU A 34 9.65 -18.81 -3.54
CA LEU A 34 9.09 -17.58 -4.07
C LEU A 34 7.59 -17.52 -3.72
N LEU A 35 7.19 -16.48 -3.00
CA LEU A 35 5.81 -16.28 -2.56
C LEU A 35 5.03 -15.42 -3.56
N LYS A 36 5.61 -14.30 -3.97
CA LYS A 36 4.94 -13.32 -4.84
C LYS A 36 5.99 -12.55 -5.67
N THR A 37 5.63 -12.29 -6.92
CA THR A 37 6.29 -11.29 -7.77
C THR A 37 5.33 -10.12 -7.98
N GLY A 38 5.81 -8.91 -7.79
CA GLY A 38 5.03 -7.69 -7.94
C GLY A 38 5.98 -6.53 -8.13
N ILE A 39 5.70 -5.40 -7.49
CA ILE A 39 6.66 -4.29 -7.43
C ILE A 39 7.97 -4.78 -6.80
N ASN A 40 7.88 -5.53 -5.72
CA ASN A 40 8.99 -6.24 -5.08
C ASN A 40 8.80 -7.75 -5.20
N HIS A 41 9.86 -8.52 -4.95
CA HIS A 41 9.75 -9.97 -4.86
C HIS A 41 9.75 -10.40 -3.39
N SER A 42 8.82 -11.27 -3.03
CA SER A 42 8.70 -11.81 -1.68
C SER A 42 9.01 -13.31 -1.69
N TYR A 43 9.85 -13.74 -0.75
CA TYR A 43 10.19 -15.13 -0.53
C TYR A 43 9.71 -15.53 0.86
N LEU A 44 9.00 -16.64 0.94
CA LEU A 44 8.61 -17.26 2.21
C LEU A 44 9.74 -18.16 2.67
N ILE A 45 10.19 -17.94 3.89
CA ILE A 45 11.13 -18.79 4.61
C ILE A 45 10.35 -19.50 5.72
N THR A 46 10.45 -20.82 5.77
CA THR A 46 9.87 -21.63 6.85
C THR A 46 10.99 -22.35 7.56
N ASP A 47 11.11 -22.12 8.88
CA ASP A 47 12.06 -22.78 9.76
C ASP A 47 11.34 -23.39 10.97
N GLY A 48 11.16 -24.70 10.97
CA GLY A 48 10.29 -25.38 11.92
C GLY A 48 8.85 -24.90 11.83
N ALA A 49 8.31 -24.40 12.91
CA ALA A 49 6.95 -23.83 12.98
C ALA A 49 6.91 -22.33 12.64
N SER A 50 8.06 -21.69 12.43
CA SER A 50 8.13 -20.25 12.21
C SER A 50 8.19 -19.91 10.73
N ASN A 51 7.43 -18.88 10.36
CA ASN A 51 7.43 -18.32 9.01
C ASN A 51 8.00 -16.90 9.02
N PHE A 52 8.71 -16.58 7.95
CA PHE A 52 9.30 -15.26 7.71
C PHE A 52 9.11 -14.87 6.24
N VAL A 53 9.06 -13.58 5.95
CA VAL A 53 9.00 -13.08 4.57
C VAL A 53 10.24 -12.24 4.28
N PHE A 54 11.04 -12.67 3.31
CA PHE A 54 12.13 -11.86 2.79
C PHE A 54 11.63 -11.06 1.59
N ARG A 55 11.54 -9.73 1.76
CA ARG A 55 11.22 -8.80 0.66
C ARG A 55 12.50 -8.35 0.00
N LEU A 56 12.62 -8.65 -1.29
CA LEU A 56 13.70 -8.19 -2.15
C LEU A 56 13.18 -7.04 -3.02
N TYR A 57 13.61 -5.81 -2.72
CA TYR A 57 13.20 -4.62 -3.44
C TYR A 57 13.67 -4.67 -4.90
N SER A 58 12.86 -4.19 -5.83
CA SER A 58 13.27 -4.01 -7.23
C SER A 58 14.35 -2.95 -7.34
N LEU A 59 15.24 -3.12 -8.33
CA LEU A 59 16.32 -2.17 -8.57
C LEU A 59 15.75 -0.74 -8.72
N ASN A 60 16.35 0.23 -8.04
CA ASN A 60 15.99 1.65 -8.04
C ASN A 60 14.55 1.96 -7.59
N TRP A 61 13.82 1.00 -6.99
CA TRP A 61 12.49 1.27 -6.45
C TRP A 61 12.55 2.02 -5.13
N ARG A 62 13.38 1.55 -4.21
CA ARG A 62 13.64 2.21 -2.92
C ARG A 62 15.14 2.33 -2.71
N ASN A 63 15.57 3.49 -2.22
CA ASN A 63 16.93 3.66 -1.76
C ASN A 63 17.10 3.21 -0.30
N GLN A 64 18.34 3.11 0.18
CA GLN A 64 18.60 2.65 1.55
C GLN A 64 18.00 3.55 2.63
N THR A 65 17.92 4.86 2.40
CA THR A 65 17.33 5.79 3.36
C THR A 65 15.84 5.50 3.52
N GLU A 66 15.11 5.34 2.42
CA GLU A 66 13.69 5.00 2.44
C GLU A 66 13.43 3.66 3.14
N ILE A 67 14.28 2.65 2.92
CA ILE A 67 14.17 1.34 3.58
C ILE A 67 14.46 1.47 5.10
N ARG A 68 15.46 2.24 5.50
CA ARG A 68 15.74 2.50 6.92
C ARG A 68 14.60 3.23 7.63
N GLU A 69 13.94 4.15 6.96
CA GLU A 69 12.78 4.86 7.51
C GLU A 69 11.57 3.91 7.68
N GLU A 70 11.33 2.98 6.75
CA GLU A 70 10.33 1.91 6.93
C GLU A 70 10.67 1.02 8.14
N ILE A 71 11.92 0.58 8.25
CA ILE A 71 12.42 -0.23 9.37
C ILE A 71 12.22 0.50 10.71
N LYS A 72 12.57 1.80 10.76
CA LYS A 72 12.39 2.65 11.93
C LYS A 72 10.92 2.76 12.33
N LEU A 73 10.03 2.97 11.36
CA LEU A 73 8.60 3.01 11.58
C LEU A 73 8.08 1.70 12.17
N LEU A 74 8.42 0.57 11.55
CA LEU A 74 7.94 -0.74 11.98
C LEU A 74 8.45 -1.12 13.38
N ASN A 75 9.69 -0.77 13.72
CA ASN A 75 10.18 -0.95 15.09
C ASN A 75 9.43 -0.05 16.09
N LEU A 76 9.15 1.22 15.72
CA LEU A 76 8.34 2.11 16.56
C LEU A 76 6.94 1.54 16.81
N LEU A 77 6.29 1.01 15.77
CA LEU A 77 4.95 0.40 15.90
C LEU A 77 4.99 -0.85 16.79
N ARG A 78 5.96 -1.74 16.57
CA ARG A 78 6.17 -2.93 17.41
C ARG A 78 6.41 -2.56 18.87
N ASP A 79 7.27 -1.57 19.14
CA ASP A 79 7.61 -1.13 20.49
C ASP A 79 6.41 -0.46 21.21
N ASN A 80 5.39 -0.03 20.45
CA ASN A 80 4.10 0.42 20.95
C ASN A 80 3.01 -0.68 20.94
N ASN A 81 3.39 -1.94 20.80
CA ASN A 81 2.50 -3.11 20.77
C ASN A 81 1.42 -3.01 19.67
N ILE A 82 1.74 -2.43 18.52
CA ILE A 82 0.89 -2.47 17.34
C ILE A 82 1.21 -3.75 16.56
N PRO A 83 0.21 -4.59 16.23
CA PRO A 83 0.44 -5.83 15.49
C PRO A 83 0.78 -5.52 14.03
N VAL A 84 2.07 -5.55 13.73
CA VAL A 84 2.63 -5.35 12.38
C VAL A 84 3.71 -6.40 12.11
N SER A 85 3.88 -6.74 10.84
CA SER A 85 5.05 -7.50 10.41
C SER A 85 6.30 -6.62 10.57
N TYR A 86 7.18 -6.99 11.49
CA TYR A 86 8.36 -6.20 11.85
C TYR A 86 9.66 -6.76 11.26
N PRO A 87 10.67 -5.90 10.98
CA PRO A 87 11.93 -6.32 10.41
C PRO A 87 12.82 -7.06 11.43
N LEU A 88 13.58 -8.03 10.95
CA LEU A 88 14.49 -8.83 11.73
C LEU A 88 15.95 -8.53 11.37
N LYS A 89 16.81 -8.49 12.37
CA LYS A 89 18.26 -8.36 12.19
C LYS A 89 18.88 -9.71 11.85
N ASP A 90 19.90 -9.69 11.01
CA ASP A 90 20.76 -10.84 10.79
C ASP A 90 21.71 -11.07 12.00
N ALA A 91 22.54 -12.10 11.94
CA ALA A 91 23.50 -12.44 12.99
C ALA A 91 24.58 -11.37 13.22
N ALA A 92 24.82 -10.48 12.26
CA ALA A 92 25.72 -9.34 12.37
C ALA A 92 25.03 -8.07 12.94
N GLY A 93 23.71 -8.11 13.10
CA GLY A 93 22.91 -6.98 13.60
C GLY A 93 22.36 -6.08 12.51
N ASP A 94 22.49 -6.46 11.24
CA ASP A 94 22.03 -5.69 10.09
C ASP A 94 20.61 -6.07 9.69
N TYR A 95 19.77 -5.06 9.36
CA TYR A 95 18.43 -5.28 8.81
C TYR A 95 18.42 -5.44 7.29
N ILE A 96 19.31 -4.69 6.61
CA ILE A 96 19.29 -4.59 5.15
C ILE A 96 20.36 -5.47 4.55
N GLN A 97 19.93 -6.41 3.73
CA GLN A 97 20.83 -7.27 2.96
C GLN A 97 21.01 -6.68 1.54
N THR A 98 22.22 -6.83 0.99
CA THR A 98 22.50 -6.47 -0.39
C THR A 98 22.78 -7.73 -1.21
N LEU A 99 21.99 -7.93 -2.27
CA LEU A 99 22.14 -9.07 -3.18
C LEU A 99 22.56 -8.55 -4.56
N ASN A 100 23.63 -9.16 -5.10
CA ASN A 100 24.10 -8.87 -6.46
C ASN A 100 23.22 -9.63 -7.47
N ALA A 101 22.23 -8.94 -8.03
CA ALA A 101 21.36 -9.47 -9.08
C ALA A 101 21.92 -9.15 -10.47
N PRO A 102 21.47 -9.84 -11.56
CA PRO A 102 21.94 -9.58 -12.92
C PRO A 102 21.80 -8.12 -13.37
N GLU A 103 20.75 -7.43 -12.90
CA GLU A 103 20.47 -6.02 -13.21
C GLU A 103 21.23 -5.04 -12.29
N GLY A 104 21.83 -5.50 -11.21
CA GLY A 104 22.55 -4.67 -10.25
C GLY A 104 22.25 -5.04 -8.80
N ASN A 105 22.83 -4.28 -7.86
CA ASN A 105 22.63 -4.53 -6.44
C ASN A 105 21.19 -4.20 -6.00
N ARG A 106 20.52 -5.18 -5.41
CA ARG A 106 19.19 -5.07 -4.85
C ARG A 106 19.26 -5.19 -3.31
N TYR A 107 18.38 -4.47 -2.65
CA TYR A 107 18.24 -4.53 -1.20
C TYR A 107 17.16 -5.51 -0.81
N GLY A 108 17.35 -6.18 0.33
CA GLY A 108 16.35 -7.07 0.90
C GLY A 108 16.25 -6.92 2.41
N VAL A 109 15.06 -7.16 2.95
CA VAL A 109 14.79 -7.13 4.40
C VAL A 109 13.95 -8.36 4.75
N LEU A 110 14.30 -9.01 5.87
CA LEU A 110 13.53 -10.10 6.43
C LEU A 110 12.51 -9.56 7.44
N PHE A 111 11.27 -10.01 7.31
CA PHE A 111 10.16 -9.62 8.18
C PHE A 111 9.58 -10.83 8.91
N SER A 112 9.03 -10.60 10.11
CA SER A 112 8.18 -11.59 10.78
C SER A 112 6.91 -11.85 9.95
N SER A 113 6.37 -13.07 10.07
CA SER A 113 5.11 -13.44 9.43
C SER A 113 4.24 -14.18 10.44
N GLU A 114 3.28 -13.48 11.00
CA GLU A 114 2.34 -14.00 11.98
C GLU A 114 0.92 -13.99 11.42
N GLY A 115 0.10 -14.96 11.85
CA GLY A 115 -1.27 -15.11 11.39
C GLY A 115 -1.39 -15.65 9.96
N GLU A 116 -2.61 -15.76 9.48
CA GLU A 116 -2.94 -16.28 8.16
C GLU A 116 -3.84 -15.30 7.38
N LYS A 117 -3.79 -15.41 6.08
CA LYS A 117 -4.73 -14.67 5.21
C LYS A 117 -6.12 -15.25 5.32
N GLN A 118 -7.11 -14.38 5.43
CA GLN A 118 -8.52 -14.76 5.34
C GLN A 118 -9.14 -14.29 4.03
N LEU A 119 -10.05 -15.10 3.48
CA LEU A 119 -10.76 -14.78 2.24
C LEU A 119 -11.99 -13.91 2.49
N ASN A 120 -12.61 -14.04 3.65
CA ASN A 120 -13.82 -13.32 4.02
C ASN A 120 -13.63 -12.59 5.35
N PHE A 121 -14.00 -11.32 5.37
CA PHE A 121 -13.93 -10.47 6.54
C PHE A 121 -15.32 -10.23 7.12
N SER A 122 -15.51 -10.65 8.37
CA SER A 122 -16.73 -10.36 9.11
C SER A 122 -16.82 -8.87 9.46
N THR A 123 -18.02 -8.41 9.80
CA THR A 123 -18.24 -7.05 10.29
C THR A 123 -17.35 -6.71 11.50
N ASP A 124 -17.14 -7.67 12.42
CA ASP A 124 -16.25 -7.49 13.59
C ASP A 124 -14.79 -7.34 13.19
N LEU A 125 -14.32 -8.05 12.16
CA LEU A 125 -12.96 -7.86 11.64
C LEU A 125 -12.76 -6.46 11.08
N HIS A 126 -13.75 -5.89 10.38
CA HIS A 126 -13.68 -4.51 9.91
C HIS A 126 -13.55 -3.52 11.08
N HIS A 127 -14.23 -3.77 12.21
CA HIS A 127 -14.05 -2.98 13.43
C HIS A 127 -12.61 -3.04 13.93
N LYS A 128 -12.05 -4.24 14.08
CA LYS A 128 -10.66 -4.44 14.53
C LYS A 128 -9.63 -3.82 13.59
N ILE A 129 -9.86 -3.87 12.27
CA ILE A 129 -9.02 -3.19 11.28
C ILE A 129 -9.05 -1.68 11.50
N GLY A 130 -10.23 -1.10 11.75
CA GLY A 130 -10.38 0.31 12.10
C GLY A 130 -9.62 0.69 13.37
N GLU A 131 -9.74 -0.10 14.44
CA GLU A 131 -9.00 0.10 15.70
C GLU A 131 -7.48 0.04 15.46
N THR A 132 -6.99 -0.98 14.74
CA THR A 132 -5.55 -1.14 14.47
C THR A 132 -5.01 0.01 13.65
N MET A 133 -5.73 0.45 12.61
CA MET A 133 -5.37 1.63 11.81
C MET A 133 -5.31 2.89 12.68
N ALA A 134 -6.30 3.10 13.56
CA ALA A 134 -6.32 4.26 14.46
C ALA A 134 -5.16 4.25 15.46
N ARG A 135 -4.77 3.07 15.97
CA ARG A 135 -3.60 2.92 16.84
C ARG A 135 -2.31 3.26 16.11
N ILE A 136 -2.15 2.83 14.85
CA ILE A 136 -1.02 3.24 14.00
C ILE A 136 -1.00 4.76 13.87
N HIS A 137 -2.12 5.36 13.48
CA HIS A 137 -2.23 6.81 13.31
C HIS A 137 -2.00 7.60 14.59
N HIS A 138 -2.40 7.06 15.75
CA HIS A 138 -2.12 7.68 17.04
C HIS A 138 -0.61 7.73 17.32
N VAL A 139 0.11 6.64 17.10
CA VAL A 139 1.57 6.56 17.30
C VAL A 139 2.34 7.41 16.28
N THR A 140 1.82 7.54 15.06
CA THR A 140 2.50 8.24 13.97
C THR A 140 2.03 9.68 13.76
N HIS A 141 1.11 10.17 14.59
CA HIS A 141 0.61 11.54 14.50
C HIS A 141 1.76 12.56 14.61
N ASN A 142 1.85 13.46 13.65
CA ASN A 142 2.94 14.45 13.50
C ASN A 142 4.35 13.86 13.32
N LEU A 143 4.49 12.52 13.19
CA LEU A 143 5.77 11.92 12.80
C LEU A 143 6.05 12.23 11.34
N GLN A 144 7.33 12.47 11.03
CA GLN A 144 7.79 12.64 9.65
C GLN A 144 8.93 11.68 9.33
N LEU A 145 8.83 11.01 8.20
CA LEU A 145 9.84 10.12 7.65
C LEU A 145 10.58 10.82 6.50
N GLN A 146 11.83 10.44 6.27
CA GLN A 146 12.56 10.82 5.05
C GLN A 146 12.06 9.96 3.86
N ARG A 147 10.76 10.05 3.60
CA ARG A 147 10.04 9.36 2.52
C ARG A 147 9.12 10.33 1.80
N VAL A 148 8.44 9.85 0.78
CA VAL A 148 7.46 10.64 0.02
C VAL A 148 6.45 11.33 0.94
N THR A 149 6.08 12.57 0.59
CA THR A 149 4.91 13.24 1.18
C THR A 149 3.77 13.22 0.14
N TYR A 150 2.68 12.59 0.50
CA TYR A 150 1.50 12.43 -0.35
C TYR A 150 0.67 13.70 -0.40
N THR A 151 1.09 14.62 -1.25
CA THR A 151 0.40 15.89 -1.52
C THR A 151 -0.53 15.74 -2.74
N PRO A 152 -1.46 16.68 -2.96
CA PRO A 152 -2.24 16.72 -4.20
C PRO A 152 -1.38 16.75 -5.47
N GLN A 153 -0.15 17.30 -5.40
CA GLN A 153 0.83 17.22 -6.49
C GLN A 153 1.18 15.77 -6.82
N VAL A 154 1.60 15.00 -5.81
CA VAL A 154 2.02 13.59 -5.97
C VAL A 154 0.85 12.70 -6.37
N LEU A 155 -0.29 12.85 -5.66
CA LEU A 155 -1.46 12.01 -5.86
C LEU A 155 -2.11 12.21 -7.23
N LEU A 156 -2.24 13.47 -7.66
CA LEU A 156 -3.04 13.84 -8.83
C LEU A 156 -2.18 14.27 -10.01
N LYS A 157 -1.32 15.30 -9.85
CA LYS A 157 -0.63 15.91 -11.01
C LYS A 157 0.45 14.99 -11.57
N ASP A 158 1.39 14.54 -10.74
CA ASP A 158 2.49 13.68 -11.19
C ASP A 158 1.96 12.35 -11.76
N SER A 159 0.93 11.80 -11.12
CA SER A 159 0.27 10.57 -11.54
C SER A 159 -0.42 10.71 -12.90
N PHE A 160 -1.11 11.83 -13.12
CA PHE A 160 -1.80 12.09 -14.39
C PHE A 160 -0.80 12.34 -15.53
N GLU A 161 0.32 13.05 -15.27
CA GLU A 161 1.37 13.24 -16.26
C GLU A 161 1.97 11.90 -16.73
N ARG A 162 2.14 10.92 -15.83
CA ARG A 162 2.55 9.57 -16.20
C ARG A 162 1.51 8.86 -17.05
N LEU A 163 0.22 8.99 -16.73
CA LEU A 163 -0.87 8.36 -17.48
C LEU A 163 -0.95 8.87 -18.92
N LYS A 164 -0.66 10.16 -19.18
CA LYS A 164 -0.62 10.76 -20.53
C LYS A 164 0.35 10.05 -21.48
N GLN A 165 1.36 9.35 -20.97
CA GLN A 165 2.32 8.61 -21.79
C GLN A 165 1.72 7.31 -22.37
N PHE A 166 0.59 6.83 -21.81
CA PHE A 166 -0.01 5.54 -22.15
C PHE A 166 -1.39 5.66 -22.78
N LEU A 167 -2.05 6.80 -22.64
CA LEU A 167 -3.38 7.03 -23.22
C LEU A 167 -3.43 8.44 -23.83
N PRO A 168 -3.81 8.56 -25.13
CA PRO A 168 -3.88 9.85 -25.81
C PRO A 168 -4.82 10.83 -25.11
N ALA A 169 -4.42 12.11 -25.05
CA ALA A 169 -5.13 13.16 -24.32
C ALA A 169 -6.49 13.51 -24.91
N ASP A 170 -6.72 13.20 -26.18
CA ASP A 170 -7.97 13.44 -26.93
C ASP A 170 -9.03 12.36 -26.73
N THR A 171 -8.72 11.30 -25.97
CA THR A 171 -9.73 10.28 -25.63
C THR A 171 -10.71 10.79 -24.58
N ASP A 172 -11.97 10.34 -24.66
CA ASP A 172 -13.04 10.75 -23.73
C ASP A 172 -12.65 10.47 -22.27
N GLU A 173 -11.97 9.33 -22.04
CA GLU A 173 -11.49 8.96 -20.72
C GLU A 173 -10.44 9.94 -20.18
N MET A 174 -9.50 10.39 -21.02
CA MET A 174 -8.47 11.34 -20.59
C MET A 174 -9.03 12.76 -20.41
N GLN A 175 -10.00 13.18 -21.23
CA GLN A 175 -10.70 14.44 -21.04
C GLN A 175 -11.49 14.43 -19.72
N TRP A 176 -12.19 13.32 -19.44
CA TRP A 176 -12.89 13.15 -18.17
C TRP A 176 -11.92 13.14 -16.98
N MET A 177 -10.81 12.40 -17.06
CA MET A 177 -9.76 12.38 -16.02
C MET A 177 -9.17 13.79 -15.80
N ALA A 178 -8.93 14.57 -16.85
CA ALA A 178 -8.42 15.94 -16.72
C ALA A 178 -9.43 16.88 -16.01
N ALA A 179 -10.71 16.79 -16.36
CA ALA A 179 -11.76 17.56 -15.70
C ALA A 179 -11.91 17.15 -14.23
N THR A 180 -11.88 15.84 -13.94
CA THR A 180 -11.94 15.29 -12.59
C THR A 180 -10.72 15.71 -11.77
N GLN A 181 -9.51 15.66 -12.34
CA GLN A 181 -8.29 16.13 -11.66
C GLN A 181 -8.42 17.59 -11.25
N LYS A 182 -8.90 18.46 -12.17
CA LYS A 182 -9.08 19.87 -11.86
C LYS A 182 -10.06 20.05 -10.70
N TYR A 183 -11.22 19.40 -10.76
CA TYR A 183 -12.22 19.43 -9.70
C TYR A 183 -11.63 19.02 -8.34
N LEU A 184 -10.91 17.89 -8.30
CA LEU A 184 -10.29 17.40 -7.06
C LEU A 184 -9.24 18.37 -6.52
N LEU A 185 -8.42 18.98 -7.40
CA LEU A 185 -7.43 19.96 -6.99
C LEU A 185 -8.07 21.22 -6.41
N ASP A 186 -9.17 21.69 -7.01
CA ASP A 186 -9.90 22.85 -6.52
C ASP A 186 -10.50 22.57 -5.12
N GLU A 187 -11.14 21.40 -4.93
CA GLU A 187 -11.71 20.97 -3.65
C GLU A 187 -10.66 20.78 -2.55
N LEU A 188 -9.52 20.14 -2.89
CA LEU A 188 -8.44 19.94 -1.94
C LEU A 188 -7.71 21.24 -1.57
N ALA A 189 -7.69 22.23 -2.47
CA ALA A 189 -7.14 23.55 -2.20
C ALA A 189 -8.04 24.38 -1.24
N MET A 190 -9.33 24.10 -1.19
CA MET A 190 -10.29 24.74 -0.26
C MET A 190 -10.34 24.06 1.11
N ALA A 191 -9.65 22.94 1.27
CA ALA A 191 -9.66 22.16 2.51
C ALA A 191 -9.10 22.95 3.69
N ASP A 192 -9.76 22.87 4.84
CA ASP A 192 -9.26 23.43 6.10
C ASP A 192 -8.12 22.57 6.65
N ALA A 193 -6.88 22.93 6.28
CA ALA A 193 -5.68 22.20 6.68
C ALA A 193 -5.53 22.07 8.22
N GLY A 194 -6.10 22.98 9.01
CA GLY A 194 -6.09 22.92 10.46
C GLY A 194 -6.95 21.78 11.04
N LYS A 195 -7.84 21.22 10.24
CA LYS A 195 -8.70 20.10 10.62
C LYS A 195 -8.26 18.75 10.04
N LEU A 196 -7.18 18.72 9.26
CA LEU A 196 -6.62 17.53 8.67
C LEU A 196 -5.42 17.04 9.47
N ARG A 197 -5.56 15.90 10.16
CA ARG A 197 -4.47 15.30 10.93
C ARG A 197 -3.39 14.81 9.99
N GLN A 198 -2.14 15.09 10.33
CA GLN A 198 -0.97 14.72 9.57
C GLN A 198 -0.12 13.68 10.32
N GLY A 199 0.58 12.86 9.59
CA GLY A 199 1.46 11.84 10.15
C GLY A 199 1.96 10.90 9.08
N VAL A 200 2.31 9.69 9.49
CA VAL A 200 2.69 8.64 8.55
C VAL A 200 1.46 7.82 8.16
N VAL A 201 1.30 7.64 6.86
CA VAL A 201 0.26 6.81 6.25
C VAL A 201 0.87 5.57 5.61
N HIS A 202 0.12 4.50 5.58
CA HIS A 202 0.52 3.22 4.98
C HIS A 202 0.29 3.20 3.47
N MET A 203 -0.81 3.77 3.02
CA MET A 203 -1.26 3.91 1.63
C MET A 203 -1.69 2.62 0.93
N ASP A 204 -1.60 1.44 1.56
CA ASP A 204 -1.96 0.15 0.95
C ASP A 204 -2.60 -0.82 1.95
N ILE A 205 -3.42 -0.32 2.91
CA ILE A 205 -4.16 -1.16 3.86
C ILE A 205 -5.40 -1.73 3.18
N TRP A 206 -5.33 -3.00 2.80
CA TRP A 206 -6.43 -3.74 2.21
C TRP A 206 -6.26 -5.25 2.49
N PHE A 207 -7.22 -6.08 2.09
CA PHE A 207 -7.32 -7.50 2.48
C PHE A 207 -6.05 -8.32 2.21
N ASP A 208 -5.32 -8.04 1.12
CA ASP A 208 -4.08 -8.75 0.78
C ASP A 208 -2.89 -8.39 1.69
N ASN A 209 -2.97 -7.28 2.42
CA ASN A 209 -1.92 -6.78 3.30
C ASN A 209 -2.29 -6.92 4.79
N LEU A 210 -3.22 -7.84 5.07
CA LEU A 210 -3.68 -8.19 6.41
C LEU A 210 -3.53 -9.70 6.64
N ASN A 211 -3.04 -10.06 7.81
CA ASN A 211 -3.13 -11.41 8.36
C ASN A 211 -3.97 -11.38 9.63
N ILE A 212 -4.66 -12.47 9.91
CA ILE A 212 -5.46 -12.63 11.10
C ILE A 212 -4.87 -13.76 11.93
N THR A 213 -4.55 -13.50 13.17
CA THR A 213 -4.06 -14.52 14.12
C THR A 213 -5.21 -15.44 14.59
N GLU A 214 -4.88 -16.56 15.22
CA GLU A 214 -5.89 -17.52 15.71
C GLU A 214 -6.86 -16.90 16.74
N ASP A 215 -6.38 -15.95 17.54
CA ASP A 215 -7.19 -15.18 18.51
C ASP A 215 -7.91 -13.98 17.87
N GLY A 216 -7.79 -13.84 16.55
CA GLY A 216 -8.50 -12.85 15.75
C GLY A 216 -7.89 -11.44 15.81
N GLU A 217 -6.61 -11.30 16.16
CA GLU A 217 -5.90 -10.03 16.00
C GLU A 217 -5.55 -9.76 14.52
N VAL A 218 -5.58 -8.49 14.15
CA VAL A 218 -5.26 -8.03 12.80
C VAL A 218 -3.82 -7.57 12.74
N THR A 219 -2.96 -8.29 12.03
CA THR A 219 -1.59 -7.90 11.74
C THR A 219 -1.51 -7.22 10.37
N ILE A 220 -0.98 -6.00 10.33
CA ILE A 220 -0.78 -5.24 9.08
C ILE A 220 0.64 -5.42 8.58
N PHE A 221 0.80 -5.64 7.29
CA PHE A 221 2.11 -5.77 6.64
C PHE A 221 2.17 -5.03 5.31
N ASP A 222 3.34 -5.04 4.65
CA ASP A 222 3.65 -4.38 3.37
C ASP A 222 3.60 -2.85 3.44
N PHE A 223 4.44 -2.27 4.30
CA PHE A 223 4.61 -0.82 4.43
C PHE A 223 5.46 -0.17 3.32
N ASP A 224 5.59 -0.82 2.16
CA ASP A 224 6.42 -0.31 1.05
C ASP A 224 5.96 1.07 0.56
N PHE A 225 4.68 1.36 0.61
CA PHE A 225 4.12 2.67 0.25
C PHE A 225 4.04 3.65 1.41
N CYS A 226 4.49 3.31 2.63
CA CYS A 226 4.40 4.25 3.74
C CYS A 226 5.12 5.57 3.44
N GLY A 227 4.54 6.66 3.91
CA GLY A 227 5.06 8.00 3.72
C GLY A 227 4.30 9.02 4.55
N ASN A 228 4.59 10.30 4.38
CA ASN A 228 3.92 11.36 5.10
C ASN A 228 2.64 11.79 4.38
N GLY A 229 1.59 12.14 5.12
CA GLY A 229 0.34 12.58 4.51
C GLY A 229 -0.74 12.93 5.53
N TRP A 230 -1.91 13.23 5.02
CA TRP A 230 -3.12 13.31 5.83
C TRP A 230 -3.56 11.91 6.23
N LEU A 231 -3.79 11.68 7.52
CA LEU A 231 -4.14 10.34 8.04
C LEU A 231 -5.42 9.77 7.40
N CYS A 232 -6.33 10.63 6.97
CA CYS A 232 -7.54 10.23 6.26
C CYS A 232 -7.28 9.63 4.85
N LEU A 233 -6.05 9.66 4.32
CA LEU A 233 -5.70 8.94 3.09
C LEU A 233 -5.83 7.42 3.24
N ASP A 234 -5.39 6.87 4.39
CA ASP A 234 -5.54 5.43 4.65
C ASP A 234 -7.02 5.04 4.83
N LEU A 235 -7.81 5.89 5.47
CA LEU A 235 -9.26 5.69 5.56
C LEU A 235 -9.89 5.69 4.17
N ALA A 236 -9.57 6.68 3.35
CA ALA A 236 -10.10 6.79 1.98
C ALA A 236 -9.70 5.58 1.12
N TYR A 237 -8.46 5.09 1.26
CA TYR A 237 -8.00 3.90 0.55
C TYR A 237 -8.76 2.65 0.98
N TYR A 238 -8.92 2.43 2.30
CA TYR A 238 -9.67 1.29 2.80
C TYR A 238 -11.13 1.29 2.35
N ILE A 239 -11.80 2.45 2.42
CA ILE A 239 -13.18 2.64 1.92
C ILE A 239 -13.27 2.33 0.42
N LEU A 240 -12.30 2.81 -0.36
CA LEU A 240 -12.20 2.53 -1.78
C LEU A 240 -12.09 1.03 -2.07
N GLN A 241 -11.25 0.31 -1.31
CA GLN A 241 -11.06 -1.13 -1.46
C GLN A 241 -12.33 -1.89 -1.08
N LEU A 242 -12.98 -1.51 0.01
CA LEU A 242 -14.26 -2.09 0.43
C LEU A 242 -15.34 -1.90 -0.65
N HIS A 243 -15.42 -0.69 -1.23
CA HIS A 243 -16.33 -0.40 -2.34
C HIS A 243 -16.05 -1.26 -3.59
N SER A 244 -14.78 -1.56 -3.86
CA SER A 244 -14.36 -2.34 -5.01
C SER A 244 -14.62 -3.84 -4.85
N THR A 245 -14.51 -4.36 -3.64
CA THR A 245 -14.58 -5.79 -3.32
C THR A 245 -15.95 -6.24 -2.87
N GLU A 246 -16.65 -5.45 -2.03
CA GLU A 246 -17.99 -5.76 -1.56
C GLU A 246 -19.05 -5.27 -2.56
N LYS A 247 -19.77 -6.24 -3.17
CA LYS A 247 -20.73 -5.93 -4.24
C LYS A 247 -22.15 -5.65 -3.73
N VAL A 248 -22.48 -6.18 -2.55
CA VAL A 248 -23.79 -5.96 -1.93
C VAL A 248 -23.75 -4.67 -1.13
N GLU A 249 -24.53 -3.66 -1.55
CA GLU A 249 -24.50 -2.32 -0.96
C GLU A 249 -24.79 -2.33 0.55
N ALA A 250 -25.79 -3.07 0.97
CA ALA A 250 -26.17 -3.18 2.40
C ALA A 250 -25.05 -3.78 3.26
N GLU A 251 -24.37 -4.83 2.77
CA GLU A 251 -23.22 -5.44 3.46
C GLU A 251 -22.02 -4.51 3.48
N ARG A 252 -21.78 -3.82 2.38
CA ARG A 252 -20.71 -2.82 2.28
C ARG A 252 -20.91 -1.70 3.30
N ASP A 253 -22.13 -1.17 3.41
CA ASP A 253 -22.46 -0.08 4.33
C ASP A 253 -22.34 -0.51 5.79
N GLU A 254 -22.76 -1.74 6.13
CA GLU A 254 -22.59 -2.31 7.46
C GLU A 254 -21.09 -2.46 7.82
N LYS A 255 -20.29 -3.03 6.91
CA LYS A 255 -18.85 -3.20 7.10
C LYS A 255 -18.13 -1.85 7.20
N LEU A 256 -18.50 -0.88 6.36
CA LEU A 256 -17.99 0.49 6.43
C LEU A 256 -18.30 1.15 7.78
N LYS A 257 -19.54 1.06 8.22
CA LYS A 257 -19.97 1.59 9.52
C LYS A 257 -19.17 0.97 10.67
N SER A 258 -18.96 -0.33 10.63
CA SER A 258 -18.17 -1.07 11.62
C SER A 258 -16.71 -0.64 11.63
N PHE A 259 -16.09 -0.52 10.46
CA PHE A 259 -14.71 -0.02 10.30
C PHE A 259 -14.53 1.38 10.88
N LEU A 260 -15.43 2.31 10.51
CA LEU A 260 -15.37 3.69 11.01
C LEU A 260 -15.63 3.76 12.52
N ALA A 261 -16.54 2.94 13.06
CA ALA A 261 -16.77 2.84 14.50
C ALA A 261 -15.53 2.33 15.23
N GLY A 262 -14.84 1.33 14.69
CA GLY A 262 -13.57 0.84 15.23
C GLY A 262 -12.50 1.91 15.24
N TYR A 263 -12.35 2.65 14.14
CA TYR A 263 -11.41 3.76 14.08
C TYR A 263 -11.76 4.86 15.10
N GLU A 264 -13.02 5.29 15.15
CA GLU A 264 -13.49 6.36 16.03
C GLU A 264 -13.52 5.97 17.53
N SER A 265 -13.40 4.68 17.85
CA SER A 265 -13.20 4.23 19.24
C SER A 265 -11.85 4.69 19.82
N ILE A 266 -10.86 4.95 18.98
CA ILE A 266 -9.49 5.36 19.34
C ILE A 266 -9.24 6.83 18.97
N ALA A 267 -9.60 7.25 17.76
CA ALA A 267 -9.28 8.57 17.23
C ALA A 267 -10.44 9.15 16.41
N LYS A 268 -10.94 10.32 16.78
CA LYS A 268 -12.04 10.97 16.06
C LYS A 268 -11.61 11.40 14.66
N ILE A 269 -12.49 11.19 13.70
CA ILE A 269 -12.38 11.70 12.33
C ILE A 269 -13.10 13.06 12.30
N SER A 270 -12.39 14.12 11.90
CA SER A 270 -13.00 15.45 11.80
C SER A 270 -14.06 15.50 10.68
N ASP A 271 -14.98 16.46 10.75
CA ASP A 271 -15.97 16.64 9.68
C ASP A 271 -15.31 16.97 8.33
N GLU A 272 -14.19 17.68 8.37
CA GLU A 272 -13.42 17.99 7.17
C GLU A 272 -12.74 16.74 6.58
N GLU A 273 -12.15 15.88 7.42
CA GLU A 273 -11.63 14.59 6.96
C GLU A 273 -12.75 13.75 6.34
N LYS A 274 -13.93 13.67 6.99
CA LYS A 274 -15.09 12.94 6.46
C LYS A 274 -15.57 13.49 5.11
N ARG A 275 -15.63 14.81 4.97
CA ARG A 275 -15.98 15.48 3.72
C ARG A 275 -15.06 15.11 2.57
N LEU A 276 -13.75 14.96 2.86
CA LEU A 276 -12.75 14.69 1.84
C LEU A 276 -12.61 13.20 1.48
N LEU A 277 -13.07 12.26 2.30
CA LEU A 277 -12.89 10.82 2.06
C LEU A 277 -13.27 10.38 0.63
N PRO A 278 -14.43 10.76 0.05
CA PRO A 278 -14.78 10.36 -1.31
C PRO A 278 -13.78 10.88 -2.35
N MET A 279 -13.39 12.15 -2.24
CA MET A 279 -12.45 12.79 -3.16
C MET A 279 -11.04 12.21 -3.06
N LEU A 280 -10.59 11.90 -1.84
CA LEU A 280 -9.32 11.21 -1.61
C LEU A 280 -9.35 9.79 -2.16
N GLY A 281 -10.48 9.07 -2.09
CA GLY A 281 -10.65 7.78 -2.73
C GLY A 281 -10.42 7.83 -4.25
N VAL A 282 -10.98 8.85 -4.93
CA VAL A 282 -10.70 9.07 -6.36
C VAL A 282 -9.22 9.41 -6.59
N SER A 283 -8.63 10.25 -5.72
CA SER A 283 -7.20 10.61 -5.80
C SER A 283 -6.29 9.39 -5.66
N MET A 284 -6.69 8.38 -4.88
CA MET A 284 -5.98 7.10 -4.79
C MET A 284 -5.99 6.33 -6.12
N TYR A 285 -7.08 6.34 -6.87
CA TYR A 285 -7.10 5.76 -8.22
C TYR A 285 -6.11 6.44 -9.17
N PHE A 286 -6.04 7.79 -9.14
CA PHE A 286 -5.03 8.52 -9.91
C PHE A 286 -3.62 8.08 -9.51
N PHE A 287 -3.34 8.04 -8.22
CA PHE A 287 -2.03 7.63 -7.71
C PHE A 287 -1.64 6.23 -8.18
N TYR A 288 -2.51 5.23 -7.99
CA TYR A 288 -2.21 3.86 -8.38
C TYR A 288 -2.11 3.65 -9.89
N LEU A 289 -2.88 4.37 -10.70
CA LEU A 289 -2.68 4.40 -12.16
C LEU A 289 -1.30 4.97 -12.50
N GLY A 290 -0.89 6.06 -11.84
CA GLY A 290 0.43 6.65 -12.01
C GLY A 290 1.56 5.69 -11.62
N ILE A 291 1.42 4.92 -10.53
CA ILE A 291 2.39 3.88 -10.13
C ILE A 291 2.47 2.76 -11.17
N LYS A 292 1.34 2.27 -11.69
CA LYS A 292 1.32 1.27 -12.77
C LYS A 292 2.08 1.77 -14.01
N CYS A 293 1.87 3.02 -14.39
CA CYS A 293 2.57 3.65 -15.51
C CYS A 293 4.06 3.80 -15.23
N GLN A 294 4.45 4.19 -14.03
CA GLN A 294 5.85 4.31 -13.63
C GLN A 294 6.59 2.98 -13.63
N ARG A 295 5.88 1.89 -13.35
CA ARG A 295 6.44 0.54 -13.18
C ARG A 295 6.23 -0.37 -14.39
N PHE A 296 5.85 0.18 -15.54
CA PHE A 296 5.51 -0.63 -16.71
C PHE A 296 6.67 -1.50 -17.21
N ASP A 297 7.92 -1.10 -17.00
CA ASP A 297 9.11 -1.85 -17.43
C ASP A 297 9.48 -3.02 -16.50
N ASN A 298 9.10 -2.93 -15.23
CA ASN A 298 9.62 -3.83 -14.19
C ASN A 298 8.58 -4.75 -13.61
N TRP A 299 7.33 -4.46 -13.86
CA TRP A 299 6.22 -5.26 -13.39
C TRP A 299 5.54 -5.87 -14.60
N ALA A 300 5.08 -7.11 -14.52
CA ALA A 300 4.39 -7.77 -15.63
C ALA A 300 3.16 -6.97 -16.10
N ASN A 301 3.42 -5.86 -16.76
CA ASN A 301 2.43 -4.89 -17.23
C ASN A 301 1.91 -5.24 -18.62
N VAL A 302 1.87 -6.55 -18.95
CA VAL A 302 1.22 -7.03 -20.17
C VAL A 302 -0.20 -6.52 -20.34
N PHE A 303 -0.81 -6.05 -19.26
CA PHE A 303 -2.15 -5.46 -19.24
C PHE A 303 -2.17 -3.94 -19.37
N LEU A 304 -1.03 -3.24 -19.26
CA LEU A 304 -1.00 -1.79 -19.37
C LEU A 304 -1.07 -1.36 -20.82
N ASN A 305 -2.27 -1.34 -21.36
CA ASN A 305 -2.58 -0.88 -22.71
C ASN A 305 -3.83 0.02 -22.68
N ALA A 306 -4.13 0.66 -23.81
CA ALA A 306 -5.25 1.59 -23.91
C ALA A 306 -6.59 0.94 -23.50
N THR A 307 -6.85 -0.31 -23.89
CA THR A 307 -8.08 -1.02 -23.53
C THR A 307 -8.20 -1.24 -22.02
N TYR A 308 -7.12 -1.68 -21.38
CA TYR A 308 -7.10 -1.83 -19.93
C TYR A 308 -7.33 -0.51 -19.22
N LEU A 309 -6.62 0.55 -19.61
CA LEU A 309 -6.72 1.88 -19.01
C LEU A 309 -8.14 2.46 -19.15
N LYS A 310 -8.72 2.39 -20.35
CA LYS A 310 -10.11 2.82 -20.59
C LYS A 310 -11.11 2.07 -19.74
N ARG A 311 -10.98 0.75 -19.66
CA ARG A 311 -11.85 -0.07 -18.80
C ARG A 311 -11.67 0.27 -17.32
N PHE A 312 -10.44 0.45 -16.86
CA PHE A 312 -10.16 0.82 -15.47
C PHE A 312 -10.79 2.18 -15.13
N ILE A 313 -10.60 3.18 -16.00
CA ILE A 313 -11.17 4.52 -15.81
C ILE A 313 -12.71 4.45 -15.78
N ASN A 314 -13.34 3.83 -16.79
CA ASN A 314 -14.80 3.83 -16.91
C ASN A 314 -15.49 2.96 -15.83
N LEU A 315 -14.94 1.77 -15.52
CA LEU A 315 -15.62 0.80 -14.67
C LEU A 315 -15.27 0.93 -13.18
N LEU A 316 -14.16 1.60 -12.84
CA LEU A 316 -13.73 1.76 -11.46
C LEU A 316 -13.70 3.23 -11.05
N VAL A 317 -12.88 4.06 -11.71
CA VAL A 317 -12.67 5.44 -11.27
C VAL A 317 -13.95 6.27 -11.44
N LYS A 318 -14.53 6.24 -12.63
CA LYS A 318 -15.76 6.98 -12.93
C LYS A 318 -16.95 6.48 -12.11
N LYS A 319 -17.11 5.17 -12.01
CA LYS A 319 -18.17 4.58 -11.19
C LYS A 319 -18.05 5.02 -9.73
N TYR A 320 -16.86 4.94 -9.14
CA TYR A 320 -16.66 5.39 -7.76
C TYR A 320 -16.93 6.87 -7.59
N PHE A 321 -16.49 7.71 -8.53
CA PHE A 321 -16.75 9.15 -8.54
C PHE A 321 -18.25 9.46 -8.57
N ASP A 322 -19.00 8.83 -9.49
CA ASP A 322 -20.44 9.05 -9.65
C ASP A 322 -21.22 8.60 -8.39
N GLU A 323 -20.83 7.47 -7.79
CA GLU A 323 -21.53 6.91 -6.64
C GLU A 323 -21.18 7.58 -5.30
N ASN A 324 -19.98 8.16 -5.14
CA ASN A 324 -19.55 8.67 -3.84
C ASN A 324 -19.29 10.18 -3.82
N VAL A 325 -18.92 10.79 -4.94
CA VAL A 325 -18.70 12.25 -5.02
C VAL A 325 -19.94 12.96 -5.52
N VAL A 326 -20.47 12.56 -6.69
CA VAL A 326 -21.63 13.24 -7.28
C VAL A 326 -22.90 13.06 -6.44
N LYS A 327 -23.16 11.85 -5.92
CA LYS A 327 -24.31 11.63 -5.03
C LYS A 327 -24.24 12.49 -3.77
N ALA A 328 -23.05 12.63 -3.15
CA ALA A 328 -22.87 13.44 -1.96
C ALA A 328 -23.15 14.93 -2.21
N ILE A 329 -22.82 15.46 -3.39
CA ILE A 329 -23.13 16.84 -3.79
C ILE A 329 -24.64 17.06 -3.96
N ASN A 330 -25.34 16.07 -4.48
CA ASN A 330 -26.80 16.18 -4.77
C ASN A 330 -27.70 15.98 -3.54
N VAL A 331 -27.16 15.53 -2.41
CA VAL A 331 -27.90 15.28 -1.15
C VAL A 331 -27.76 16.44 -0.17
N ASN A 332 -26.77 17.32 -0.36
CA ASN A 332 -26.57 18.56 0.41
C ASN A 332 -27.15 19.79 -0.32
#